data_822897b58d7a278eba5e3e91f8c53007
#
_entry.id   822897b58d7a278eba5e3e91f8c53007
#
_cell.length_a   1.000
_cell.length_b   1.000
_cell.length_c   1.000
_cell.angle_alpha   90.00
_cell.angle_beta   90.00
_cell.angle_gamma   90.00
#
_symmetry.space_group_name_H-M   'P 1'
#
loop_
_entity.id
_entity.type
_entity.pdbx_description
1 polymer ?
#
loop_
_entity_poly.entity_id
_entity_poly.type
_entity_poly.pdbx_seq_one_letter_code
_entity_poly.pdbx_strand_id
1 'polypeptide(L)'
;MDRYDFIALGFYVDKGDAEPKFKRFLREIKGKKVGLFMTLGMDPEHEHAMNCLEKAKVVLREGENEILREFYCQGAIDPKVIEQLRKMGEAAPNDPRYAVTPEREARWARAATHPDTNDLENAKVAFKGI
;
A
#
# COMPACT_ATOMS: atom_id res chain seq x y z
N MET A 1 7.59 -13.76 17.64
CA MET A 1 8.04 -13.97 16.26
C MET A 1 9.21 -14.93 16.10
N ASP A 2 9.86 -15.30 17.18
CA ASP A 2 11.06 -16.17 17.10
C ASP A 2 10.79 -17.58 16.58
N ARG A 3 9.55 -18.04 16.64
CA ARG A 3 9.16 -19.39 16.18
C ARG A 3 8.71 -19.46 14.72
N TYR A 4 8.83 -18.38 13.96
CA TYR A 4 8.45 -18.37 12.54
C TYR A 4 9.69 -18.18 11.68
N ASP A 5 9.83 -19.04 10.66
CA ASP A 5 10.92 -18.95 9.69
C ASP A 5 10.62 -17.92 8.59
N PHE A 6 9.33 -17.68 8.34
CA PHE A 6 8.86 -16.74 7.34
C PHE A 6 7.68 -15.95 7.88
N ILE A 7 7.68 -14.65 7.63
CA ILE A 7 6.62 -13.75 8.07
C ILE A 7 6.09 -12.99 6.86
N ALA A 8 4.78 -13.10 6.60
CA ALA A 8 4.11 -12.29 5.59
C ALA A 8 3.57 -11.02 6.26
N LEU A 9 3.94 -9.87 5.72
CA LEU A 9 3.61 -8.55 6.25
C LEU A 9 2.74 -7.81 5.26
N GLY A 10 1.55 -7.42 5.69
CA GLY A 10 0.61 -6.70 4.84
C GLY A 10 0.25 -5.33 5.43
N PHE A 11 0.15 -4.34 4.56
CA PHE A 11 -0.25 -2.99 4.97
C PHE A 11 -0.96 -2.24 3.84
N TYR A 12 -1.62 -1.15 4.21
CA TYR A 12 -2.18 -0.20 3.26
C TYR A 12 -1.40 1.11 3.32
N VAL A 13 -1.38 1.83 2.20
CA VAL A 13 -0.70 3.13 2.13
C VAL A 13 -1.57 4.21 2.77
N ASP A 14 -0.98 4.95 3.69
CA ASP A 14 -1.59 6.11 4.32
C ASP A 14 -0.67 7.32 4.11
N LYS A 15 -1.17 8.34 3.39
CA LYS A 15 -0.41 9.57 3.12
C LYS A 15 0.97 9.31 2.52
N GLY A 16 1.06 8.37 1.60
CA GLY A 16 2.29 8.09 0.86
C GLY A 16 3.26 7.15 1.55
N ASP A 17 2.87 6.53 2.67
CA ASP A 17 3.72 5.60 3.42
C ASP A 17 2.87 4.58 4.16
N ALA A 18 3.52 3.62 4.82
CA ALA A 18 2.85 2.72 5.74
C ALA A 18 2.33 3.51 6.95
N GLU A 19 1.23 3.04 7.54
CA GLU A 19 0.68 3.64 8.74
C GLU A 19 1.74 3.64 9.85
N PRO A 20 1.86 4.74 10.65
CA PRO A 20 2.97 4.87 11.61
C PRO A 20 3.12 3.74 12.62
N LYS A 21 2.03 3.16 13.11
CA LYS A 21 2.09 2.01 14.03
C LYS A 21 2.67 0.78 13.35
N PHE A 22 2.28 0.54 12.10
CA PHE A 22 2.81 -0.57 11.32
C PHE A 22 4.30 -0.36 11.05
N LYS A 23 4.69 0.85 10.75
CA LYS A 23 6.09 1.19 10.50
C LYS A 23 6.96 0.95 11.73
N ARG A 24 6.47 1.28 12.92
CA ARG A 24 7.15 0.95 14.19
C ARG A 24 7.27 -0.55 14.38
N PHE A 25 6.22 -1.30 14.04
CA PHE A 25 6.23 -2.75 14.09
C PHE A 25 7.30 -3.34 13.16
N LEU A 26 7.42 -2.81 11.95
CA LEU A 26 8.46 -3.26 11.01
C LEU A 26 9.87 -3.11 11.58
N ARG A 27 10.12 -2.05 12.35
CA ARG A 27 11.43 -1.82 12.96
C ARG A 27 11.78 -2.84 14.02
N GLU A 28 10.80 -3.52 14.59
CA GLU A 28 11.02 -4.57 15.60
C GLU A 28 11.38 -5.92 15.00
N ILE A 29 11.17 -6.10 13.70
CA ILE A 29 11.46 -7.36 13.01
C ILE A 29 12.92 -7.39 12.64
N LYS A 30 13.65 -8.40 13.12
CA LYS A 30 15.10 -8.52 12.93
C LYS A 30 15.49 -9.92 12.46
N GLY A 31 16.34 -9.98 11.44
CA GLY A 31 16.96 -11.22 10.98
C GLY A 31 15.99 -12.29 10.49
N LYS A 32 14.87 -11.89 9.90
CA LYS A 32 13.83 -12.80 9.44
C LYS A 32 13.74 -12.84 7.92
N LYS A 33 13.17 -13.93 7.40
CA LYS A 33 12.74 -14.02 6.02
C LYS A 33 11.32 -13.49 5.95
N VAL A 34 11.07 -12.53 5.07
CA VAL A 34 9.77 -11.85 5.00
C VAL A 34 9.21 -11.79 3.59
N GLY A 35 7.89 -11.74 3.52
CA GLY A 35 7.16 -11.36 2.32
C GLY A 35 6.39 -10.10 2.63
N LEU A 36 6.29 -9.20 1.65
CA LEU A 36 5.66 -7.90 1.84
C LEU A 36 4.55 -7.73 0.82
N PHE A 37 3.34 -7.37 1.27
CA PHE A 37 2.25 -7.02 0.36
C PHE A 37 1.59 -5.71 0.80
N MET A 38 1.16 -4.95 -0.20
CA MET A 38 0.67 -3.58 0.00
C MET A 38 -0.56 -3.32 -0.86
N THR A 39 -1.53 -2.60 -0.31
CA THR A 39 -2.63 -2.03 -1.09
C THR A 39 -2.56 -0.51 -1.04
N LEU A 40 -3.04 0.14 -2.10
CA LEU A 40 -3.08 1.60 -2.16
C LEU A 40 -4.22 2.06 -3.06
N GLY A 41 -4.69 3.27 -2.83
CA GLY A 41 -5.76 3.87 -3.65
C GLY A 41 -5.27 4.44 -4.98
N MET A 42 -3.97 4.71 -5.10
CA MET A 42 -3.35 5.18 -6.34
C MET A 42 -3.27 4.02 -7.34
N ASP A 43 -3.16 4.33 -8.64
CA ASP A 43 -2.93 3.31 -9.66
C ASP A 43 -1.60 2.58 -9.38
N PRO A 44 -1.59 1.22 -9.40
CA PRO A 44 -0.38 0.46 -9.08
C PRO A 44 0.78 0.70 -10.07
N GLU A 45 0.47 1.11 -11.28
CA GLU A 45 1.47 1.41 -12.31
C GLU A 45 2.14 2.76 -12.11
N HIS A 46 1.61 3.60 -11.22
CA HIS A 46 2.19 4.90 -10.93
C HIS A 46 3.46 4.75 -10.08
N GLU A 47 4.46 5.58 -10.36
CA GLU A 47 5.73 5.61 -9.64
C GLU A 47 5.55 5.70 -8.12
N HIS A 48 4.49 6.37 -7.66
CA HIS A 48 4.13 6.50 -6.26
C HIS A 48 4.01 5.14 -5.55
N ALA A 49 3.44 4.13 -6.23
CA ALA A 49 3.29 2.78 -5.66
C ALA A 49 4.65 2.16 -5.36
N MET A 50 5.58 2.23 -6.30
CA MET A 50 6.94 1.72 -6.11
C MET A 50 7.65 2.44 -4.98
N ASN A 51 7.49 3.76 -4.88
CA ASN A 51 8.11 4.55 -3.83
C ASN A 51 7.58 4.17 -2.44
N CYS A 52 6.29 3.93 -2.32
CA CYS A 52 5.69 3.49 -1.04
C CYS A 52 6.23 2.13 -0.62
N LEU A 53 6.34 1.19 -1.55
CA LEU A 53 6.87 -0.13 -1.26
C LEU A 53 8.34 -0.06 -0.84
N GLU A 54 9.15 0.73 -1.55
CA GLU A 54 10.58 0.92 -1.22
C GLU A 54 10.79 1.47 0.18
N LYS A 55 9.94 2.39 0.65
CA LYS A 55 10.03 2.92 2.01
C LYS A 55 9.91 1.81 3.06
N ALA A 56 8.97 0.88 2.87
CA ALA A 56 8.82 -0.26 3.77
C ALA A 56 10.00 -1.22 3.68
N LYS A 57 10.48 -1.46 2.48
CA LYS A 57 11.64 -2.34 2.24
C LYS A 57 12.91 -1.82 2.91
N VAL A 58 13.14 -0.51 2.87
CA VAL A 58 14.28 0.12 3.54
C VAL A 58 14.25 -0.17 5.05
N VAL A 59 13.09 0.00 5.69
CA VAL A 59 12.94 -0.27 7.13
C VAL A 59 13.27 -1.74 7.45
N LEU A 60 12.78 -2.68 6.63
CA LEU A 60 13.05 -4.10 6.83
C LEU A 60 14.53 -4.45 6.64
N ARG A 61 15.18 -3.86 5.64
CA ARG A 61 16.61 -4.08 5.38
C ARG A 61 17.50 -3.57 6.51
N GLU A 62 17.12 -2.47 7.14
CA GLU A 62 17.84 -1.95 8.32
C GLU A 62 17.84 -2.96 9.47
N GLY A 63 16.81 -3.81 9.56
CA GLY A 63 16.73 -4.90 10.54
C GLY A 63 17.40 -6.20 10.09
N GLU A 64 18.13 -6.17 8.97
CA GLU A 64 18.79 -7.34 8.40
C GLU A 64 17.83 -8.47 8.03
N ASN A 65 16.62 -8.11 7.60
CA ASN A 65 15.62 -9.05 7.10
C ASN A 65 15.86 -9.33 5.61
N GLU A 66 15.57 -10.56 5.20
CA GLU A 66 15.62 -10.97 3.81
C GLU A 66 14.22 -10.92 3.20
N ILE A 67 14.02 -10.07 2.20
CA ILE A 67 12.72 -9.92 1.53
C ILE A 67 12.65 -10.93 0.38
N LEU A 68 11.89 -12.02 0.57
CA LEU A 68 11.78 -13.11 -0.39
C LEU A 68 10.69 -12.90 -1.43
N ARG A 69 9.60 -12.23 -1.04
CA ARG A 69 8.44 -12.01 -1.90
C ARG A 69 7.90 -10.61 -1.68
N GLU A 70 7.37 -10.03 -2.75
CA GLU A 70 6.66 -8.77 -2.66
C GLU A 70 5.49 -8.75 -3.64
N PHE A 71 4.43 -8.06 -3.26
CA PHE A 71 3.24 -7.88 -4.07
C PHE A 71 2.54 -6.59 -3.68
N TYR A 72 1.95 -5.91 -4.64
CA TYR A 72 1.07 -4.78 -4.36
C TYR A 72 -0.04 -4.70 -5.40
N CYS A 73 -1.18 -4.16 -4.99
CA CYS A 73 -2.32 -3.94 -5.88
C CYS A 73 -3.12 -2.73 -5.41
N GLN A 74 -4.04 -2.28 -6.25
CA GLN A 74 -4.97 -1.23 -5.89
C GLN A 74 -5.95 -1.76 -4.83
N GLY A 75 -6.37 -0.90 -3.92
CA GLY A 75 -7.37 -1.19 -2.89
C GLY A 75 -8.35 -0.04 -2.77
N ALA A 76 -9.56 -0.35 -2.30
CA ALA A 76 -10.59 0.65 -2.10
C ALA A 76 -10.17 1.70 -1.06
N ILE A 77 -10.50 2.96 -1.33
CA ILE A 77 -10.28 4.05 -0.40
C ILE A 77 -11.52 4.16 0.50
N ASP A 78 -11.29 4.34 1.80
CA ASP A 78 -12.40 4.53 2.75
C ASP A 78 -13.30 5.67 2.26
N PRO A 79 -14.62 5.46 2.15
CA PRO A 79 -15.55 6.52 1.75
C PRO A 79 -15.44 7.81 2.57
N LYS A 80 -15.08 7.70 3.83
CA LYS A 80 -14.87 8.87 4.69
C LYS A 80 -13.67 9.71 4.24
N VAL A 81 -12.63 9.06 3.77
CA VAL A 81 -11.44 9.74 3.24
C VAL A 81 -11.81 10.46 1.93
N ILE A 82 -12.56 9.81 1.05
CA ILE A 82 -13.05 10.41 -0.20
C ILE A 82 -13.90 11.65 0.11
N GLU A 83 -14.79 11.56 1.10
CA GLU A 83 -15.60 12.70 1.52
C GLU A 83 -14.76 13.88 1.98
N GLN A 84 -13.72 13.62 2.78
CA GLN A 84 -12.78 14.64 3.22
C GLN A 84 -12.05 15.28 2.05
N LEU A 85 -11.59 14.46 1.10
CA LEU A 85 -10.90 14.94 -0.10
C LEU A 85 -11.81 15.82 -0.96
N ARG A 86 -13.10 15.47 -1.08
CA ARG A 86 -14.09 16.31 -1.78
C ARG A 86 -14.27 17.65 -1.10
N LYS A 87 -14.37 17.67 0.23
CA LYS A 87 -14.49 18.93 0.99
C LYS A 87 -13.27 19.81 0.82
N MET A 88 -12.08 19.22 0.82
CA MET A 88 -10.83 19.97 0.56
C MET A 88 -10.82 20.56 -0.86
N GLY A 89 -11.30 19.80 -1.84
CA GLY A 89 -11.43 20.26 -3.22
C GLY A 89 -12.41 21.40 -3.38
N GLU A 90 -13.54 21.37 -2.66
CA GLU A 90 -14.53 22.43 -2.65
C GLU A 90 -13.98 23.73 -2.04
N ALA A 91 -13.18 23.60 -0.98
CA ALA A 91 -12.56 24.73 -0.30
C ALA A 91 -11.42 25.37 -1.10
N ALA A 92 -10.76 24.60 -1.96
CA ALA A 92 -9.62 25.06 -2.76
C ALA A 92 -9.72 24.52 -4.21
N PRO A 93 -10.75 24.95 -4.98
CA PRO A 93 -11.02 24.37 -6.30
C PRO A 93 -9.94 24.68 -7.35
N ASN A 94 -9.13 25.69 -7.12
CA ASN A 94 -8.05 26.08 -8.03
C ASN A 94 -6.69 25.49 -7.62
N ASP A 95 -6.62 24.78 -6.49
CA ASP A 95 -5.38 24.14 -6.04
C ASP A 95 -5.31 22.73 -6.63
N PRO A 96 -4.32 22.44 -7.50
CA PRO A 96 -4.20 21.12 -8.14
C PRO A 96 -3.99 19.97 -7.14
N ARG A 97 -3.57 20.25 -5.92
CA ARG A 97 -3.42 19.21 -4.88
C ARG A 97 -4.76 18.72 -4.37
N TYR A 98 -5.79 19.55 -4.37
CA TYR A 98 -7.10 19.27 -3.75
C TYR A 98 -8.26 19.25 -4.73
N ALA A 99 -8.12 19.86 -5.89
CA ALA A 99 -9.20 19.92 -6.88
C ALA A 99 -9.71 18.52 -7.24
N VAL A 100 -11.02 18.34 -7.21
CA VAL A 100 -11.65 17.09 -7.65
C VAL A 100 -11.78 17.13 -9.17
N THR A 101 -11.01 16.29 -9.84
CA THR A 101 -10.98 16.20 -11.30
C THR A 101 -11.70 14.92 -11.76
N PRO A 102 -12.17 14.87 -13.03
CA PRO A 102 -12.72 13.62 -13.57
C PRO A 102 -11.75 12.43 -13.46
N GLU A 103 -10.45 12.68 -13.59
CA GLU A 103 -9.41 11.65 -13.46
C GLU A 103 -9.33 11.10 -12.04
N ARG A 104 -9.44 11.97 -11.03
CA ARG A 104 -9.48 11.54 -9.62
C ARG A 104 -10.71 10.71 -9.32
N GLU A 105 -11.87 11.15 -9.79
CA GLU A 105 -13.12 10.41 -9.60
C GLU A 105 -13.07 9.05 -10.28
N ALA A 106 -12.54 8.98 -11.49
CA ALA A 106 -12.36 7.73 -12.21
C ALA A 106 -11.42 6.78 -11.45
N ARG A 107 -10.34 7.31 -10.89
CA ARG A 107 -9.40 6.53 -10.08
C ARG A 107 -10.06 5.99 -8.82
N TRP A 108 -10.82 6.81 -8.11
CA TRP A 108 -11.55 6.36 -6.92
C TRP A 108 -12.55 5.26 -7.25
N ALA A 109 -13.24 5.39 -8.39
CA ALA A 109 -14.20 4.38 -8.85
C ALA A 109 -13.48 3.06 -9.19
N ARG A 110 -12.32 3.11 -9.85
CA ARG A 110 -11.50 1.91 -10.11
C ARG A 110 -11.04 1.27 -8.81
N ALA A 111 -10.53 2.10 -7.89
CA ALA A 111 -10.04 1.62 -6.60
C ALA A 111 -11.15 0.90 -5.81
N ALA A 112 -12.39 1.36 -5.91
CA ALA A 112 -13.52 0.80 -5.18
C ALA A 112 -13.81 -0.67 -5.53
N THR A 113 -13.37 -1.14 -6.70
CA THR A 113 -13.54 -2.53 -7.14
C THR A 113 -12.34 -3.42 -6.82
N HIS A 114 -11.30 -2.88 -6.19
CA HIS A 114 -10.07 -3.60 -5.86
C HIS A 114 -9.90 -3.75 -4.35
N PRO A 115 -9.25 -4.82 -3.86
CA PRO A 115 -8.71 -5.92 -4.67
C PRO A 115 -9.82 -6.74 -5.33
N ASP A 116 -9.58 -7.20 -6.54
CA ASP A 116 -10.51 -8.07 -7.26
C ASP A 116 -9.97 -9.51 -7.34
N THR A 117 -10.70 -10.39 -8.04
CA THR A 117 -10.31 -11.80 -8.18
C THR A 117 -8.94 -11.94 -8.84
N ASN A 118 -8.66 -11.10 -9.83
CA ASN A 118 -7.37 -11.11 -10.51
C ASN A 118 -6.22 -10.71 -9.58
N ASP A 119 -6.44 -9.71 -8.72
CA ASP A 119 -5.46 -9.31 -7.71
C ASP A 119 -5.16 -10.46 -6.75
N LEU A 120 -6.19 -11.20 -6.32
CA LEU A 120 -6.01 -12.35 -5.42
C LEU A 120 -5.21 -13.46 -6.10
N GLU A 121 -5.46 -13.75 -7.36
CA GLU A 121 -4.69 -14.75 -8.11
C GLU A 121 -3.23 -14.32 -8.28
N ASN A 122 -2.98 -13.05 -8.57
CA ASN A 122 -1.63 -12.52 -8.67
C ASN A 122 -0.89 -12.57 -7.33
N ALA A 123 -1.58 -12.32 -6.23
CA ALA A 123 -1.00 -12.46 -4.89
C ALA A 123 -0.60 -13.90 -4.59
N LYS A 124 -1.44 -14.87 -4.97
CA LYS A 124 -1.12 -16.30 -4.82
C LYS A 124 0.14 -16.67 -5.59
N VAL A 125 0.28 -16.19 -6.82
CA VAL A 125 1.47 -16.43 -7.64
C VAL A 125 2.71 -15.82 -6.98
N ALA A 126 2.60 -14.60 -6.48
CA ALA A 126 3.72 -13.90 -5.85
C ALA A 126 4.25 -14.62 -4.60
N PHE A 127 3.36 -15.29 -3.85
CA PHE A 127 3.72 -15.98 -2.60
C PHE A 127 3.80 -17.50 -2.74
N LYS A 128 3.72 -18.02 -3.96
CA LYS A 128 3.78 -19.45 -4.21
C LYS A 128 5.14 -20.04 -3.84
N GLY A 129 5.13 -21.23 -3.23
CA GLY A 129 6.36 -21.96 -2.95
C GLY A 129 7.07 -21.56 -1.67
N ILE A 130 6.37 -20.88 -0.78
CA ILE A 130 6.92 -20.51 0.54
C ILE A 130 6.55 -21.52 1.60
#